data_f7a9109c6a03d6a8b04801262df32400
#
_entry.id   f7a9109c6a03d6a8b04801262df32400
#
_cell.length_a   1.000
_cell.length_b   1.000
_cell.length_c   1.000
_cell.angle_alpha   90.00
_cell.angle_beta   90.00
_cell.angle_gamma   90.00
#
_symmetry.space_group_name_H-M   'P 1'
#
loop_
_entity.id
_entity.type
_entity.pdbx_description
1 polymer ?
#
loop_
_entity_poly.entity_id
_entity_poly.type
_entity_poly.pdbx_seq_one_letter_code
_entity_poly.pdbx_strand_id
1 'polypeptide(L)'
;MKHVDEYIDELYQSADPRLQETIELKEETRTHLEQSIQDLMIKGHSESDATRIAFNRFGGAEQAESIIHMMQIQQNRFAKQLLQIGFSIAIVSIFLFITSIVIGGRYDLVFADAVYLNIVESSTDEEMSQAILETSRLIHGVTISDYSNSRQVFSEAKRWSGAVGLISNEISYLENGLLVVIDVIDPRKIGSFLLLIGLTIYLVLSMVWGVINLHINRRLNVWSLTLLFLLNVLGYWMANQLVSTEKED
;
A
#
# COMPACT_ATOMS: atom_id res chain seq x y z
N MET A 1 -28.27 -26.46 -29.84
CA MET A 1 -27.00 -25.73 -29.56
C MET A 1 -27.12 -24.25 -29.96
N LYS A 2 -27.45 -23.87 -31.19
CA LYS A 2 -27.51 -22.43 -31.55
C LYS A 2 -28.43 -21.59 -30.64
N HIS A 3 -29.53 -22.13 -30.17
CA HIS A 3 -30.46 -21.46 -29.26
C HIS A 3 -29.91 -21.31 -27.83
N VAL A 4 -29.00 -22.20 -27.38
CA VAL A 4 -28.36 -22.08 -26.07
C VAL A 4 -27.37 -20.94 -26.07
N ASP A 5 -26.56 -20.81 -27.13
CA ASP A 5 -25.60 -19.72 -27.28
C ASP A 5 -26.29 -18.35 -27.38
N GLU A 6 -27.35 -18.24 -28.16
CA GLU A 6 -28.16 -17.02 -28.28
C GLU A 6 -28.77 -16.62 -26.94
N TYR A 7 -29.29 -17.58 -26.17
CA TYR A 7 -29.83 -17.34 -24.82
C TYR A 7 -28.77 -16.89 -23.83
N ILE A 8 -27.57 -17.51 -23.84
CA ILE A 8 -26.46 -17.12 -22.98
C ILE A 8 -25.96 -15.72 -23.32
N ASP A 9 -25.85 -15.37 -24.59
CA ASP A 9 -25.43 -14.04 -25.02
C ASP A 9 -26.43 -12.96 -24.61
N GLU A 10 -27.71 -13.23 -24.68
CA GLU A 10 -28.79 -12.35 -24.19
C GLU A 10 -28.70 -12.22 -22.65
N LEU A 11 -28.52 -13.34 -21.94
CA LEU A 11 -28.46 -13.40 -20.50
C LEU A 11 -27.31 -12.54 -19.93
N TYR A 12 -26.14 -12.57 -20.58
CA TYR A 12 -24.94 -11.84 -20.17
C TYR A 12 -24.67 -10.57 -20.99
N GLN A 13 -25.70 -10.01 -21.65
CA GLN A 13 -25.57 -8.82 -22.49
C GLN A 13 -25.05 -7.61 -21.72
N SER A 14 -25.40 -7.46 -20.43
CA SER A 14 -24.94 -6.37 -19.55
C SER A 14 -23.55 -6.58 -18.97
N ALA A 15 -22.99 -7.80 -19.03
CA ALA A 15 -21.67 -8.13 -18.53
C ALA A 15 -20.56 -7.73 -19.52
N ASP A 16 -19.35 -7.43 -19.02
CA ASP A 16 -18.20 -7.19 -19.90
C ASP A 16 -17.68 -8.53 -20.46
N PRO A 17 -17.75 -8.76 -21.79
CA PRO A 17 -17.36 -10.02 -22.40
C PRO A 17 -15.85 -10.31 -22.33
N ARG A 18 -15.02 -9.35 -21.90
CA ARG A 18 -13.55 -9.48 -21.78
C ARG A 18 -13.10 -9.93 -20.40
N LEU A 19 -13.98 -9.89 -19.40
CA LEU A 19 -13.66 -10.35 -18.07
C LEU A 19 -13.61 -11.88 -18.06
N GLN A 20 -12.52 -12.41 -17.46
CA GLN A 20 -12.32 -13.85 -17.32
C GLN A 20 -13.49 -14.51 -16.58
N GLU A 21 -13.98 -13.85 -15.52
CA GLU A 21 -15.15 -14.29 -14.75
C GLU A 21 -16.42 -14.36 -15.59
N THR A 22 -16.63 -13.42 -16.53
CA THR A 22 -17.77 -13.47 -17.45
C THR A 22 -17.67 -14.64 -18.43
N ILE A 23 -16.46 -14.93 -18.91
CA ILE A 23 -16.20 -16.06 -19.80
C ILE A 23 -16.46 -17.38 -19.06
N GLU A 24 -15.94 -17.51 -17.84
CA GLU A 24 -16.13 -18.71 -17.00
C GLU A 24 -17.61 -18.93 -16.67
N LEU A 25 -18.34 -17.87 -16.27
CA LEU A 25 -19.77 -17.95 -15.99
C LEU A 25 -20.61 -18.34 -17.22
N LYS A 26 -20.29 -17.80 -18.39
CA LYS A 26 -20.95 -18.20 -19.64
C LYS A 26 -20.74 -19.68 -19.93
N GLU A 27 -19.53 -20.19 -19.73
CA GLU A 27 -19.19 -21.59 -19.98
C GLU A 27 -19.84 -22.52 -18.97
N GLU A 28 -19.84 -22.14 -17.68
CA GLU A 28 -20.53 -22.88 -16.62
C GLU A 28 -22.04 -22.93 -16.88
N THR A 29 -22.64 -21.79 -17.23
CA THR A 29 -24.06 -21.70 -17.57
C THR A 29 -24.40 -22.57 -18.78
N ARG A 30 -23.54 -22.57 -19.81
CA ARG A 30 -23.68 -23.43 -20.98
C ARG A 30 -23.72 -24.89 -20.57
N THR A 31 -22.74 -25.33 -19.80
CA THR A 31 -22.60 -26.70 -19.35
C THR A 31 -23.84 -27.16 -18.57
N HIS A 32 -24.31 -26.33 -17.65
CA HIS A 32 -25.51 -26.63 -16.85
C HIS A 32 -26.81 -26.70 -17.70
N LEU A 33 -26.97 -25.79 -18.66
CA LEU A 33 -28.13 -25.81 -19.56
C LEU A 33 -28.12 -27.05 -20.45
N GLU A 34 -26.97 -27.39 -21.05
CA GLU A 34 -26.84 -28.58 -21.92
C GLU A 34 -27.10 -29.87 -21.12
N GLN A 35 -26.58 -30.00 -19.90
CA GLN A 35 -26.88 -31.12 -19.02
C GLN A 35 -28.38 -31.21 -18.69
N SER A 36 -28.99 -30.08 -18.32
CA SER A 36 -30.42 -30.03 -18.01
C SER A 36 -31.31 -30.44 -19.20
N ILE A 37 -30.93 -29.96 -20.41
CA ILE A 37 -31.65 -30.34 -21.65
C ILE A 37 -31.50 -31.85 -21.90
N GLN A 38 -30.28 -32.37 -21.76
CA GLN A 38 -30.02 -33.81 -21.97
C GLN A 38 -30.78 -34.67 -20.98
N ASP A 39 -30.84 -34.31 -19.71
CA ASP A 39 -31.58 -34.99 -18.66
C ASP A 39 -33.11 -35.02 -18.96
N LEU A 40 -33.65 -33.93 -19.48
CA LEU A 40 -35.04 -33.83 -19.87
C LEU A 40 -35.34 -34.68 -21.10
N MET A 41 -34.45 -34.74 -22.08
CA MET A 41 -34.59 -35.60 -23.25
C MET A 41 -34.54 -37.08 -22.85
N ILE A 42 -33.69 -37.49 -21.89
CA ILE A 42 -33.67 -38.86 -21.34
C ILE A 42 -35.00 -39.20 -20.67
N LYS A 43 -35.66 -38.23 -20.06
CA LYS A 43 -36.99 -38.37 -19.44
C LYS A 43 -38.15 -38.39 -20.46
N GLY A 44 -37.87 -38.33 -21.76
CA GLY A 44 -38.83 -38.49 -22.83
C GLY A 44 -39.43 -37.17 -23.37
N HIS A 45 -38.89 -36.01 -23.00
CA HIS A 45 -39.29 -34.73 -23.60
C HIS A 45 -38.67 -34.57 -24.99
N SER A 46 -39.36 -33.86 -25.88
CA SER A 46 -38.79 -33.45 -27.17
C SER A 46 -37.67 -32.44 -26.93
N GLU A 47 -36.66 -32.31 -27.82
CA GLU A 47 -35.59 -31.34 -27.72
C GLU A 47 -36.11 -29.91 -27.54
N SER A 48 -37.15 -29.52 -28.25
CA SER A 48 -37.80 -28.22 -28.15
C SER A 48 -38.40 -27.98 -26.76
N ASP A 49 -39.12 -28.97 -26.21
CA ASP A 49 -39.74 -28.89 -24.91
C ASP A 49 -38.67 -28.92 -23.79
N ALA A 50 -37.67 -29.79 -23.95
CA ALA A 50 -36.53 -29.86 -23.01
C ALA A 50 -35.79 -28.53 -22.91
N THR A 51 -35.50 -27.90 -24.04
CA THR A 51 -34.85 -26.58 -24.10
C THR A 51 -35.72 -25.52 -23.43
N ARG A 52 -37.00 -25.43 -23.74
CA ARG A 52 -37.94 -24.48 -23.14
C ARG A 52 -38.05 -24.66 -21.61
N ILE A 53 -38.13 -25.91 -21.15
CA ILE A 53 -38.20 -26.23 -19.72
C ILE A 53 -36.90 -25.89 -19.02
N ALA A 54 -35.73 -26.19 -19.63
CA ALA A 54 -34.44 -25.86 -19.09
C ALA A 54 -34.25 -24.34 -18.93
N PHE A 55 -34.57 -23.55 -19.94
CA PHE A 55 -34.49 -22.09 -19.88
C PHE A 55 -35.41 -21.51 -18.81
N ASN A 56 -36.65 -21.98 -18.71
CA ASN A 56 -37.58 -21.54 -17.67
C ASN A 56 -37.11 -21.90 -16.25
N ARG A 57 -36.44 -23.06 -16.06
CA ARG A 57 -35.90 -23.48 -14.77
C ARG A 57 -34.62 -22.74 -14.37
N PHE A 58 -33.86 -22.33 -15.35
CA PHE A 58 -32.64 -21.56 -15.11
C PHE A 58 -32.90 -20.14 -14.60
N GLY A 59 -34.19 -19.67 -14.72
CA GLY A 59 -34.65 -18.43 -14.07
C GLY A 59 -34.57 -17.18 -14.92
N GLY A 60 -34.22 -17.26 -16.19
CA GLY A 60 -34.24 -16.13 -17.12
C GLY A 60 -33.25 -15.01 -16.87
N ALA A 61 -33.38 -13.93 -17.63
CA ALA A 61 -32.51 -12.76 -17.59
C ALA A 61 -32.42 -12.08 -16.19
N GLU A 62 -33.49 -12.15 -15.40
CA GLU A 62 -33.57 -11.50 -14.07
C GLU A 62 -32.59 -12.09 -13.03
N GLN A 63 -32.39 -13.43 -13.05
CA GLN A 63 -31.42 -14.07 -12.15
C GLN A 63 -29.97 -13.79 -12.56
N ALA A 64 -29.67 -13.81 -13.86
CA ALA A 64 -28.34 -13.46 -14.34
C ALA A 64 -28.01 -12.00 -14.08
N GLU A 65 -28.96 -11.10 -14.28
CA GLU A 65 -28.79 -9.67 -13.94
C GLU A 65 -28.50 -9.47 -12.45
N SER A 66 -29.18 -10.23 -11.57
CA SER A 66 -28.93 -10.20 -10.14
C SER A 66 -27.50 -10.68 -9.77
N ILE A 67 -27.00 -11.73 -10.45
CA ILE A 67 -25.63 -12.24 -10.25
C ILE A 67 -24.61 -11.23 -10.73
N ILE A 68 -24.77 -10.67 -11.92
CA ILE A 68 -23.90 -9.63 -12.48
C ILE A 68 -23.88 -8.40 -11.56
N HIS A 69 -25.03 -7.97 -11.08
CA HIS A 69 -25.14 -6.85 -10.15
C HIS A 69 -24.45 -7.13 -8.81
N MET A 70 -24.57 -8.34 -8.25
CA MET A 70 -23.84 -8.74 -7.04
C MET A 70 -22.33 -8.73 -7.25
N MET A 71 -21.84 -9.22 -8.38
CA MET A 71 -20.42 -9.19 -8.72
C MET A 71 -19.89 -7.75 -8.81
N GLN A 72 -20.61 -6.86 -9.49
CA GLN A 72 -20.22 -5.44 -9.57
C GLN A 72 -20.20 -4.76 -8.20
N ILE A 73 -21.19 -5.06 -7.33
CA ILE A 73 -21.20 -4.56 -5.95
C ILE A 73 -19.96 -5.07 -5.18
N GLN A 74 -19.61 -6.32 -5.34
CA GLN A 74 -18.48 -6.93 -4.62
C GLN A 74 -17.15 -6.36 -5.09
N GLN A 75 -16.96 -6.18 -6.39
CA GLN A 75 -15.77 -5.50 -6.95
C GLN A 75 -15.66 -4.05 -6.47
N ASN A 76 -16.76 -3.30 -6.47
CA ASN A 76 -16.79 -1.93 -5.96
C ASN A 76 -16.49 -1.84 -4.46
N ARG A 77 -16.95 -2.80 -3.65
CA ARG A 77 -16.62 -2.87 -2.22
C ARG A 77 -15.13 -3.13 -2.01
N PHE A 78 -14.57 -4.09 -2.72
CA PHE A 78 -13.14 -4.40 -2.64
C PHE A 78 -12.28 -3.19 -3.02
N ALA A 79 -12.59 -2.53 -4.13
CA ALA A 79 -11.89 -1.33 -4.56
C ALA A 79 -11.96 -0.23 -3.49
N LYS A 80 -13.13 0.05 -2.90
CA LYS A 80 -13.27 1.03 -1.80
C LYS A 80 -12.45 0.66 -0.58
N GLN A 81 -12.41 -0.63 -0.21
CA GLN A 81 -11.61 -1.10 0.93
C GLN A 81 -10.12 -0.86 0.70
N LEU A 82 -9.59 -1.12 -0.50
CA LEU A 82 -8.19 -0.83 -0.83
C LEU A 82 -7.85 0.64 -0.60
N LEU A 83 -8.69 1.55 -1.10
CA LEU A 83 -8.47 2.98 -0.92
C LEU A 83 -8.54 3.39 0.55
N GLN A 84 -9.52 2.86 1.32
CA GLN A 84 -9.66 3.15 2.75
C GLN A 84 -8.45 2.66 3.56
N ILE A 85 -7.95 1.45 3.28
CA ILE A 85 -6.74 0.91 3.91
C ILE A 85 -5.54 1.80 3.58
N GLY A 86 -5.37 2.18 2.31
CA GLY A 86 -4.31 3.07 1.88
C GLY A 86 -4.33 4.41 2.62
N PHE A 87 -5.49 5.07 2.71
CA PHE A 87 -5.65 6.32 3.47
C PHE A 87 -5.35 6.14 4.96
N SER A 88 -5.82 5.05 5.56
CA SER A 88 -5.56 4.77 6.98
C SER A 88 -4.06 4.62 7.26
N ILE A 89 -3.34 3.90 6.40
CA ILE A 89 -1.88 3.74 6.50
C ILE A 89 -1.18 5.09 6.34
N ALA A 90 -1.58 5.91 5.37
CA ALA A 90 -1.00 7.24 5.17
C ALA A 90 -1.19 8.15 6.39
N ILE A 91 -2.40 8.19 6.96
CA ILE A 91 -2.71 8.98 8.16
C ILE A 91 -1.87 8.52 9.35
N VAL A 92 -1.79 7.20 9.59
CA VAL A 92 -0.97 6.65 10.68
C VAL A 92 0.50 6.99 10.48
N SER A 93 1.02 6.90 9.26
CA SER A 93 2.42 7.24 8.94
C SER A 93 2.72 8.71 9.17
N ILE A 94 1.81 9.62 8.80
CA ILE A 94 1.93 11.06 9.07
C ILE A 94 1.91 11.33 10.58
N PHE A 95 1.01 10.67 11.33
CA PHE A 95 0.96 10.81 12.78
C PHE A 95 2.25 10.36 13.46
N LEU A 96 2.79 9.19 13.06
CA LEU A 96 4.06 8.68 13.56
C LEU A 96 5.22 9.62 13.23
N PHE A 97 5.23 10.20 12.04
CA PHE A 97 6.25 11.19 11.63
C PHE A 97 6.18 12.45 12.49
N ILE A 98 4.99 13.03 12.69
CA ILE A 98 4.83 14.22 13.55
C ILE A 98 5.28 13.90 14.99
N THR A 99 4.89 12.74 15.52
CA THR A 99 5.31 12.28 16.85
C THR A 99 6.83 12.15 16.94
N SER A 100 7.49 11.62 15.91
CA SER A 100 8.94 11.48 15.87
C SER A 100 9.67 12.81 15.85
N ILE A 101 9.13 13.83 15.19
CA ILE A 101 9.67 15.21 15.22
C ILE A 101 9.59 15.78 16.64
N VAL A 102 8.45 15.64 17.31
CA VAL A 102 8.24 16.15 18.68
C VAL A 102 9.18 15.45 19.66
N ILE A 103 9.30 14.12 19.56
CA ILE A 103 10.21 13.34 20.41
C ILE A 103 11.68 13.75 20.13
N GLY A 104 12.08 13.83 18.86
CA GLY A 104 13.43 14.23 18.48
C GLY A 104 13.81 15.62 18.98
N GLY A 105 12.93 16.60 18.86
CA GLY A 105 13.17 17.94 19.35
C GLY A 105 13.30 18.02 20.87
N ARG A 106 12.51 17.25 21.63
CA ARG A 106 12.67 17.16 23.09
C ARG A 106 13.96 16.42 23.48
N TYR A 107 14.30 15.40 22.71
CA TYR A 107 15.51 14.62 22.94
C TYR A 107 16.76 15.49 22.79
N ASP A 108 16.84 16.33 21.74
CA ASP A 108 17.98 17.23 21.50
C ASP A 108 18.25 18.16 22.70
N LEU A 109 17.18 18.69 23.33
CA LEU A 109 17.31 19.64 24.47
C LEU A 109 17.84 18.97 25.73
N VAL A 110 17.37 17.76 26.05
CA VAL A 110 17.77 17.07 27.29
C VAL A 110 19.08 16.33 27.13
N PHE A 111 19.33 15.84 25.93
CA PHE A 111 20.50 15.01 25.63
C PHE A 111 21.81 15.81 25.59
N ALA A 112 21.78 17.00 24.97
CA ALA A 112 22.98 17.83 24.84
C ALA A 112 23.58 18.18 26.20
N ASP A 113 22.73 18.57 27.16
CA ASP A 113 23.18 18.94 28.50
C ASP A 113 23.75 17.74 29.27
N ALA A 114 23.09 16.58 29.20
CA ALA A 114 23.52 15.38 29.91
C ALA A 114 24.86 14.82 29.37
N VAL A 115 25.04 14.86 28.06
CA VAL A 115 26.28 14.43 27.42
C VAL A 115 27.41 15.39 27.72
N TYR A 116 27.17 16.69 27.65
CA TYR A 116 28.17 17.70 27.96
C TYR A 116 28.70 17.57 29.39
N LEU A 117 27.83 17.35 30.37
CA LEU A 117 28.21 17.11 31.75
C LEU A 117 29.13 15.90 31.89
N ASN A 118 28.81 14.77 31.24
CA ASN A 118 29.64 13.58 31.27
C ASN A 118 31.02 13.79 30.64
N ILE A 119 31.14 14.63 29.60
CA ILE A 119 32.42 14.99 28.98
C ILE A 119 33.28 15.81 29.94
N VAL A 120 32.69 16.75 30.69
CA VAL A 120 33.40 17.65 31.58
C VAL A 120 33.78 16.98 32.91
N GLU A 121 32.95 16.09 33.44
CA GLU A 121 33.12 15.47 34.76
C GLU A 121 34.02 14.23 34.76
N SER A 122 34.20 13.56 33.60
CA SER A 122 34.97 12.32 33.51
C SER A 122 36.48 12.57 33.55
N SER A 123 37.20 11.71 34.26
CA SER A 123 38.65 11.83 34.45
C SER A 123 39.47 11.00 33.44
N THR A 124 38.89 10.01 32.79
CA THR A 124 39.54 9.18 31.79
C THR A 124 38.65 8.98 30.54
N ASP A 125 39.27 8.71 29.37
CA ASP A 125 38.55 8.51 28.11
C ASP A 125 37.62 7.30 28.18
N GLU A 126 38.00 6.25 28.89
CA GLU A 126 37.19 5.05 29.06
C GLU A 126 35.96 5.31 29.95
N GLU A 127 36.15 6.03 31.06
CA GLU A 127 35.09 6.43 31.97
C GLU A 127 34.11 7.39 31.27
N MET A 128 34.61 8.33 30.48
CA MET A 128 33.82 9.23 29.62
C MET A 128 32.98 8.47 28.62
N SER A 129 33.55 7.51 27.90
CA SER A 129 32.83 6.75 26.88
C SER A 129 31.70 5.91 27.48
N GLN A 130 31.97 5.25 28.62
CA GLN A 130 30.94 4.47 29.33
C GLN A 130 29.81 5.35 29.86
N ALA A 131 30.13 6.47 30.49
CA ALA A 131 29.15 7.42 31.00
C ALA A 131 28.27 7.97 29.89
N ILE A 132 28.83 8.30 28.73
CA ILE A 132 28.08 8.73 27.54
C ILE A 132 27.19 7.61 27.03
N LEU A 133 27.69 6.37 26.89
CA LEU A 133 26.90 5.22 26.41
C LEU A 133 25.75 4.87 27.35
N GLU A 134 25.88 5.10 28.64
CA GLU A 134 24.85 4.87 29.64
C GLU A 134 23.79 5.98 29.70
N THR A 135 24.12 7.20 29.24
CA THR A 135 23.20 8.35 29.24
C THR A 135 21.92 8.08 28.48
N SER A 136 22.01 7.32 27.38
CA SER A 136 20.82 6.97 26.59
C SER A 136 20.95 5.65 25.85
N ARG A 137 19.80 4.95 25.74
CA ARG A 137 19.69 3.74 24.88
C ARG A 137 19.79 4.04 23.38
N LEU A 138 19.61 5.29 22.99
CA LEU A 138 19.70 5.73 21.60
C LEU A 138 21.13 5.97 21.14
N ILE A 139 22.10 6.09 22.08
CA ILE A 139 23.51 6.17 21.74
C ILE A 139 24.00 4.81 21.27
N HIS A 140 24.59 4.80 20.09
CA HIS A 140 25.05 3.60 19.42
C HIS A 140 26.56 3.45 19.46
N GLY A 141 27.31 4.57 19.37
CA GLY A 141 28.76 4.59 19.39
C GLY A 141 29.30 5.89 19.96
N VAL A 142 30.49 5.81 20.47
CA VAL A 142 31.30 6.95 20.92
C VAL A 142 32.70 6.78 20.36
N THR A 143 33.24 7.83 19.74
CA THR A 143 34.61 7.88 19.24
C THR A 143 35.29 9.12 19.82
N ILE A 144 36.43 8.95 20.52
CA ILE A 144 37.22 10.02 21.07
C ILE A 144 38.53 10.11 20.28
N SER A 145 38.82 11.29 19.79
CA SER A 145 40.02 11.57 18.99
C SER A 145 40.75 12.79 19.50
N ASP A 146 42.07 12.77 19.45
CA ASP A 146 42.88 13.97 19.68
C ASP A 146 42.77 14.90 18.47
N TYR A 147 42.23 16.11 18.70
CA TYR A 147 41.97 17.07 17.61
C TYR A 147 43.28 17.56 16.96
N SER A 148 44.38 17.64 17.73
CA SER A 148 45.65 18.17 17.26
C SER A 148 46.38 17.23 16.28
N ASN A 149 46.27 15.92 16.51
CA ASN A 149 46.95 14.88 15.74
C ASN A 149 46.05 14.04 14.88
N SER A 150 44.72 14.26 14.90
CA SER A 150 43.69 13.42 14.25
C SER A 150 43.86 11.93 14.61
N ARG A 151 44.44 11.64 15.77
CA ARG A 151 44.64 10.27 16.23
C ARG A 151 43.44 9.83 17.05
N GLN A 152 42.80 8.75 16.63
CA GLN A 152 41.74 8.11 17.40
C GLN A 152 42.36 7.53 18.68
N VAL A 153 41.87 7.98 19.84
CA VAL A 153 42.35 7.56 21.17
C VAL A 153 41.48 6.38 21.65
N PHE A 154 40.19 6.49 21.48
CA PHE A 154 39.23 5.48 21.93
C PHE A 154 38.03 5.37 20.96
N SER A 155 37.51 4.17 20.77
CA SER A 155 36.26 3.97 20.04
C SER A 155 35.50 2.76 20.58
N GLU A 156 34.28 2.97 20.98
CA GLU A 156 33.38 1.93 21.43
C GLU A 156 32.03 2.05 20.71
N ALA A 157 31.54 0.94 20.19
CA ALA A 157 30.24 0.88 19.51
C ALA A 157 29.43 -0.31 20.01
N LYS A 158 28.15 -0.09 20.25
CA LYS A 158 27.19 -1.16 20.50
C LYS A 158 26.97 -1.95 19.20
N ARG A 159 26.88 -3.25 19.28
CA ARG A 159 26.96 -4.27 18.20
C ARG A 159 25.91 -4.21 17.06
N TRP A 160 25.39 -3.07 16.67
CA TRP A 160 24.34 -2.97 15.63
C TRP A 160 24.82 -2.19 14.40
N SER A 161 25.76 -2.74 13.62
CA SER A 161 26.60 -1.94 12.71
C SER A 161 26.10 -1.74 11.26
N GLY A 162 25.06 -2.38 10.77
CA GLY A 162 24.77 -2.30 9.33
C GLY A 162 23.63 -1.33 8.94
N ALA A 163 22.43 -1.52 9.49
CA ALA A 163 21.26 -0.72 9.14
C ALA A 163 21.11 0.56 9.96
N VAL A 164 21.83 0.67 11.09
CA VAL A 164 21.72 1.78 12.04
C VAL A 164 22.25 3.10 11.45
N GLY A 165 23.26 3.05 10.59
CA GLY A 165 23.78 4.26 9.92
C GLY A 165 22.75 5.04 9.10
N LEU A 166 21.67 4.39 8.63
CA LEU A 166 20.57 5.07 7.92
C LEU A 166 19.67 5.90 8.84
N ILE A 167 19.62 5.54 10.13
CA ILE A 167 18.74 6.15 11.13
C ILE A 167 19.51 6.87 12.24
N SER A 168 20.86 6.88 12.21
CA SER A 168 21.73 7.59 13.17
C SER A 168 22.20 8.93 12.63
N ASN A 169 22.51 9.84 13.55
CA ASN A 169 23.23 11.08 13.33
C ASN A 169 24.51 11.07 14.15
N GLU A 170 25.55 11.73 13.64
CA GLU A 170 26.78 12.00 14.36
C GLU A 170 26.67 13.39 15.01
N ILE A 171 26.95 13.45 16.32
CA ILE A 171 27.03 14.70 17.06
C ILE A 171 28.47 14.81 17.56
N SER A 172 29.12 15.93 17.34
CA SER A 172 30.52 16.15 17.74
C SER A 172 30.65 17.27 18.77
N TYR A 173 31.43 17.01 19.78
CA TYR A 173 31.83 17.97 20.81
C TYR A 173 33.34 18.14 20.78
N LEU A 174 33.81 19.37 20.92
CA LEU A 174 35.24 19.68 21.05
C LEU A 174 35.49 20.27 22.43
N GLU A 175 36.17 19.53 23.29
CA GLU A 175 36.46 19.95 24.66
C GLU A 175 37.88 19.51 25.04
N ASN A 176 38.66 20.41 25.65
CA ASN A 176 40.02 20.16 26.13
C ASN A 176 40.98 19.55 25.07
N GLY A 177 40.79 19.89 23.78
CA GLY A 177 41.57 19.33 22.67
C GLY A 177 41.18 17.94 22.22
N LEU A 178 40.15 17.36 22.82
CA LEU A 178 39.52 16.09 22.40
C LEU A 178 38.27 16.36 21.53
N LEU A 179 38.19 15.64 20.44
CA LEU A 179 37.00 15.58 19.60
C LEU A 179 36.20 14.30 19.96
N VAL A 180 35.06 14.49 20.58
CA VAL A 180 34.15 13.40 20.96
C VAL A 180 33.03 13.33 19.91
N VAL A 181 32.97 12.24 19.16
CA VAL A 181 31.93 11.97 18.16
C VAL A 181 31.01 10.89 18.71
N ILE A 182 29.70 11.17 18.71
CA ILE A 182 28.69 10.30 19.28
C ILE A 182 27.68 9.93 18.17
N ASP A 183 27.53 8.65 17.94
CA ASP A 183 26.50 8.11 17.03
C ASP A 183 25.21 7.91 17.78
N VAL A 184 24.18 8.65 17.41
CA VAL A 184 22.87 8.64 18.06
C VAL A 184 21.79 8.26 17.06
N ILE A 185 20.91 7.32 17.43
CA ILE A 185 19.72 7.01 16.66
C ILE A 185 18.76 8.21 16.73
N ASP A 186 18.48 8.81 15.56
CA ASP A 186 17.59 9.96 15.46
C ASP A 186 16.13 9.51 15.22
N PRO A 187 15.21 9.76 16.19
CA PRO A 187 13.80 9.44 16.02
C PRO A 187 13.17 10.05 14.75
N ARG A 188 13.65 11.23 14.32
CA ARG A 188 13.15 11.93 13.12
C ARG A 188 13.45 11.16 11.83
N LYS A 189 14.64 10.54 11.74
CA LYS A 189 14.99 9.66 10.60
C LYS A 189 14.11 8.42 10.57
N ILE A 190 13.83 7.81 11.73
CA ILE A 190 12.91 6.68 11.83
C ILE A 190 11.51 7.09 11.35
N GLY A 191 11.00 8.23 11.83
CA GLY A 191 9.72 8.77 11.42
C GLY A 191 9.65 9.06 9.91
N SER A 192 10.71 9.64 9.35
CA SER A 192 10.81 9.92 7.91
C SER A 192 10.78 8.64 7.07
N PHE A 193 11.45 7.60 7.53
CA PHE A 193 11.46 6.30 6.87
C PHE A 193 10.08 5.62 6.91
N LEU A 194 9.42 5.66 8.07
CA LEU A 194 8.05 5.15 8.21
C LEU A 194 7.05 5.93 7.34
N LEU A 195 7.20 7.26 7.26
CA LEU A 195 6.38 8.09 6.38
C LEU A 195 6.57 7.70 4.91
N LEU A 196 7.81 7.51 4.46
CA LEU A 196 8.11 7.12 3.09
C LEU A 196 7.47 5.78 2.74
N ILE A 197 7.60 4.78 3.62
CA ILE A 197 6.97 3.46 3.44
C ILE A 197 5.45 3.60 3.39
N GLY A 198 4.85 4.31 4.33
CA GLY A 198 3.39 4.45 4.40
C GLY A 198 2.81 5.17 3.19
N LEU A 199 3.45 6.25 2.71
CA LEU A 199 3.06 6.94 1.48
C LEU A 199 3.23 6.06 0.24
N THR A 200 4.31 5.26 0.17
CA THR A 200 4.51 4.33 -0.95
C THR A 200 3.41 3.27 -0.99
N ILE A 201 3.05 2.69 0.15
CA ILE A 201 1.94 1.72 0.23
C ILE A 201 0.62 2.40 -0.19
N TYR A 202 0.34 3.60 0.30
CA TYR A 202 -0.83 4.37 -0.12
C TYR A 202 -0.86 4.59 -1.64
N LEU A 203 0.25 5.01 -2.24
CA LEU A 203 0.34 5.24 -3.69
C LEU A 203 0.05 3.97 -4.48
N VAL A 204 0.59 2.83 -4.07
CA VAL A 204 0.34 1.55 -4.73
C VAL A 204 -1.13 1.14 -4.61
N LEU A 205 -1.70 1.17 -3.41
CA LEU A 205 -3.10 0.77 -3.19
C LEU A 205 -4.09 1.69 -3.90
N SER A 206 -3.84 3.00 -3.91
CA SER A 206 -4.70 3.96 -4.62
C SER A 206 -4.57 3.84 -6.15
N MET A 207 -3.39 3.47 -6.68
CA MET A 207 -3.24 3.13 -8.09
C MET A 207 -4.05 1.89 -8.47
N VAL A 208 -3.93 0.80 -7.69
CA VAL A 208 -4.72 -0.42 -7.92
C VAL A 208 -6.20 -0.11 -7.87
N TRP A 209 -6.65 0.65 -6.87
CA TRP A 209 -8.03 1.13 -6.79
C TRP A 209 -8.46 1.89 -8.04
N GLY A 210 -7.63 2.83 -8.50
CA GLY A 210 -7.93 3.65 -9.67
C GLY A 210 -8.04 2.84 -10.95
N VAL A 211 -7.12 1.88 -11.17
CA VAL A 211 -7.16 0.97 -12.33
C VAL A 211 -8.43 0.12 -12.32
N ILE A 212 -8.78 -0.47 -11.17
CA ILE A 212 -10.03 -1.27 -11.03
C ILE A 212 -11.25 -0.42 -11.39
N ASN A 213 -11.34 0.80 -10.85
CA ASN A 213 -12.50 1.68 -11.12
C ASN A 213 -12.54 2.16 -12.58
N LEU A 214 -11.40 2.49 -13.20
CA LEU A 214 -11.33 2.84 -14.62
C LEU A 214 -11.75 1.65 -15.50
N HIS A 215 -11.37 0.44 -15.12
CA HIS A 215 -11.74 -0.79 -15.83
C HIS A 215 -13.26 -1.05 -15.73
N ILE A 216 -13.82 -1.05 -14.52
CA ILE A 216 -15.26 -1.24 -14.28
C ILE A 216 -16.10 -0.20 -15.04
N ASN A 217 -15.65 1.06 -15.06
CA ASN A 217 -16.35 2.13 -15.76
C ASN A 217 -16.08 2.17 -17.29
N ARG A 218 -15.35 1.19 -17.84
CA ARG A 218 -14.97 1.11 -19.26
C ARG A 218 -14.24 2.36 -19.78
N ARG A 219 -13.49 3.04 -18.89
CA ARG A 219 -12.75 4.27 -19.18
C ARG A 219 -11.24 4.07 -19.18
N LEU A 220 -10.79 2.82 -19.23
CA LEU A 220 -9.39 2.45 -19.22
C LEU A 220 -8.79 2.76 -20.60
N ASN A 221 -8.08 3.89 -20.69
CA ASN A 221 -7.31 4.28 -21.86
C ASN A 221 -5.93 4.82 -21.41
N VAL A 222 -5.01 5.03 -22.35
CA VAL A 222 -3.65 5.47 -22.07
C VAL A 222 -3.63 6.81 -21.32
N TRP A 223 -4.50 7.74 -21.67
CA TRP A 223 -4.58 9.05 -21.03
C TRP A 223 -5.10 8.96 -19.59
N SER A 224 -6.13 8.17 -19.35
CA SER A 224 -6.65 7.95 -18.00
C SER A 224 -5.64 7.27 -17.09
N LEU A 225 -4.87 6.31 -17.62
CA LEU A 225 -3.75 5.69 -16.88
C LEU A 225 -2.63 6.68 -16.60
N THR A 226 -2.28 7.53 -17.58
CA THR A 226 -1.24 8.55 -17.39
C THR A 226 -1.66 9.55 -16.30
N LEU A 227 -2.91 10.05 -16.34
CA LEU A 227 -3.45 10.93 -15.32
C LEU A 227 -3.48 10.27 -13.94
N LEU A 228 -3.91 9.02 -13.86
CA LEU A 228 -3.90 8.25 -12.62
C LEU A 228 -2.47 8.10 -12.08
N PHE A 229 -1.50 7.80 -12.93
CA PHE A 229 -0.11 7.66 -12.53
C PHE A 229 0.50 8.96 -12.01
N LEU A 230 0.25 10.09 -12.69
CA LEU A 230 0.82 11.39 -12.34
C LEU A 230 0.13 12.03 -11.13
N LEU A 231 -1.20 11.96 -11.05
CA LEU A 231 -2.01 12.70 -10.09
C LEU A 231 -2.77 11.80 -9.10
N ASN A 232 -2.57 10.49 -9.20
CA ASN A 232 -3.20 9.49 -8.32
C ASN A 232 -4.74 9.62 -8.28
N VAL A 233 -5.34 9.73 -7.10
CA VAL A 233 -6.80 9.85 -6.92
C VAL A 233 -7.38 11.08 -7.65
N LEU A 234 -6.64 12.19 -7.67
CA LEU A 234 -7.03 13.39 -8.44
C LEU A 234 -7.04 13.11 -9.95
N GLY A 235 -6.06 12.34 -10.43
CA GLY A 235 -5.99 11.91 -11.83
C GLY A 235 -7.17 11.03 -12.23
N TYR A 236 -7.59 10.13 -11.36
CA TYR A 236 -8.83 9.36 -11.56
C TYR A 236 -10.06 10.26 -11.68
N TRP A 237 -10.20 11.23 -10.77
CA TRP A 237 -11.31 12.18 -10.79
C TRP A 237 -11.33 13.02 -12.08
N MET A 238 -10.17 13.53 -12.51
CA MET A 238 -10.03 14.28 -13.77
C MET A 238 -10.38 13.42 -14.99
N ALA A 239 -9.86 12.19 -15.06
CA ALA A 239 -10.20 11.25 -16.12
C ALA A 239 -11.70 10.96 -16.20
N ASN A 240 -12.37 10.96 -15.04
CA ASN A 240 -13.81 10.74 -14.95
C ASN A 240 -14.63 11.94 -15.44
N GLN A 241 -14.14 13.17 -15.23
CA GLN A 241 -14.79 14.42 -15.66
C GLN A 241 -14.63 14.66 -17.17
N LEU A 242 -13.42 14.49 -17.72
CA LEU A 242 -13.13 14.75 -19.14
C LEU A 242 -14.00 13.92 -20.10
N VAL A 243 -14.33 12.69 -19.71
CA VAL A 243 -15.18 11.82 -20.55
C VAL A 243 -16.68 12.10 -20.39
N SER A 244 -17.11 12.80 -19.34
CA SER A 244 -18.52 13.21 -19.20
C SER A 244 -18.87 14.38 -20.12
N THR A 245 -17.92 15.25 -20.43
CA THR A 245 -18.11 16.39 -21.35
C THR A 245 -18.16 15.96 -22.83
N GLU A 246 -17.47 14.88 -23.22
CA GLU A 246 -17.52 14.36 -24.61
C GLU A 246 -18.85 13.68 -24.98
N LYS A 247 -19.75 13.43 -24.03
CA LYS A 247 -21.07 12.79 -24.28
C LYS A 247 -22.21 13.79 -24.42
N GLU A 248 -21.96 15.08 -24.16
CA GLU A 248 -22.97 16.13 -24.26
C GLU A 248 -22.86 16.94 -25.58
N ASP A 249 -21.82 16.70 -26.38
CA ASP A 249 -21.65 17.25 -27.74
C ASP A 249 -21.97 16.14 -28.78
#